data_3a83fd677b46d9a774732b15f1e6c4e0
#
_entry.id   3a83fd677b46d9a774732b15f1e6c4e0
#
_cell.length_a   1.000
_cell.length_b   1.000
_cell.length_c   1.000
_cell.angle_alpha   90.00
_cell.angle_beta   90.00
_cell.angle_gamma   90.00
#
_symmetry.space_group_name_H-M   'P 1'
#
loop_
_entity.id
_entity.type
_entity.pdbx_description
1 polymer ?
#
loop_
_entity_poly.entity_id
_entity_poly.type
_entity_poly.pdbx_seq_one_letter_code
_entity_poly.pdbx_strand_id
1 'polypeptide(L)'
;SGKTPTLYAFLSMRNSAEVNITTIEDPVEYKIEGLNQIQTNQATELTFARGLRSIVRQDPDVVLVGEIRDRETAEIAVNAALTGHLLFSTFHSNDAATTVPRLLDMGIEPFLLASTLELIVAQRLARTICDACKVSYTLSVAEARALVKAPGFLARSQKSITLYKGQGCALCHGSGYRGRTGIFEMMHNT
;
A
#
# COMPACT_ATOMS: atom_id res chain seq x y z
N SER A 1 -4.56 -1.87 7.40
CA SER A 1 -4.58 -0.97 6.25
C SER A 1 -4.70 -1.69 4.90
N GLY A 2 -4.49 -3.01 4.85
CA GLY A 2 -4.54 -3.81 3.64
C GLY A 2 -3.27 -3.74 2.76
N LYS A 3 -2.18 -3.16 3.23
CA LYS A 3 -0.92 -3.05 2.47
C LYS A 3 -0.33 -4.42 2.15
N THR A 4 -0.15 -5.27 3.15
CA THR A 4 0.41 -6.61 2.95
C THR A 4 -0.38 -7.48 1.96
N PRO A 5 -1.72 -7.60 2.05
CA PRO A 5 -2.48 -8.32 1.03
C PRO A 5 -2.32 -7.75 -0.38
N THR A 6 -2.21 -6.43 -0.53
CA THR A 6 -1.98 -5.80 -1.84
C THR A 6 -0.61 -6.15 -2.39
N LEU A 7 0.46 -6.07 -1.57
CA LEU A 7 1.81 -6.45 -1.98
C LEU A 7 1.89 -7.94 -2.32
N TYR A 8 1.27 -8.80 -1.52
CA TYR A 8 1.23 -10.23 -1.80
C TYR A 8 0.49 -10.56 -3.11
N ALA A 9 -0.57 -9.80 -3.44
CA ALA A 9 -1.23 -9.93 -4.73
C ALA A 9 -0.27 -9.57 -5.89
N PHE A 10 0.52 -8.50 -5.77
CA PHE A 10 1.53 -8.16 -6.79
C PHE A 10 2.61 -9.23 -6.91
N LEU A 11 3.13 -9.74 -5.78
CA LEU A 11 4.11 -10.84 -5.81
C LEU A 11 3.53 -12.08 -6.48
N SER A 12 2.29 -12.45 -6.13
CA SER A 12 1.62 -13.61 -6.73
C SER A 12 1.41 -13.47 -8.24
N MET A 13 1.16 -12.26 -8.74
CA MET A 13 1.06 -11.99 -10.18
C MET A 13 2.39 -12.12 -10.92
N ARG A 14 3.51 -11.95 -10.22
CA ARG A 14 4.87 -12.07 -10.77
C ARG A 14 5.49 -13.44 -10.53
N ASN A 15 4.87 -14.26 -9.67
CA ASN A 15 5.39 -15.55 -9.25
C ASN A 15 5.35 -16.56 -10.40
N SER A 16 6.52 -16.97 -10.85
CA SER A 16 6.72 -18.04 -11.82
C SER A 16 8.00 -18.81 -11.51
N ALA A 17 8.19 -19.97 -12.10
CA ALA A 17 9.39 -20.79 -11.88
C ALA A 17 10.70 -20.11 -12.33
N GLU A 18 10.60 -19.07 -13.17
CA GLU A 18 11.75 -18.36 -13.75
C GLU A 18 12.10 -17.08 -12.97
N VAL A 19 11.30 -16.69 -11.97
CA VAL A 19 11.46 -15.44 -11.22
C VAL A 19 11.82 -15.72 -9.78
N ASN A 20 12.99 -15.27 -9.35
CA ASN A 20 13.43 -15.37 -7.97
C ASN A 20 12.83 -14.23 -7.14
N ILE A 21 11.79 -14.55 -6.37
CA ILE A 21 11.13 -13.59 -5.48
C ILE A 21 11.55 -13.88 -4.04
N THR A 22 12.18 -12.90 -3.40
CA THR A 22 12.60 -13.02 -2.01
C THR A 22 12.01 -11.89 -1.16
N THR A 23 11.50 -12.23 0.02
CA THR A 23 10.93 -11.26 0.95
C THR A 23 11.66 -11.25 2.29
N ILE A 24 11.64 -10.09 2.96
CA ILE A 24 11.99 -9.97 4.39
C ILE A 24 10.89 -9.21 5.10
N GLU A 25 10.32 -9.80 6.15
CA GLU A 25 9.06 -9.37 6.77
C GLU A 25 9.08 -9.45 8.30
N ASP A 26 8.18 -8.74 8.97
CA ASP A 26 8.06 -8.71 10.43
C ASP A 26 6.58 -8.58 10.87
N PRO A 27 5.87 -9.71 11.04
CA PRO A 27 6.20 -11.09 10.64
C PRO A 27 5.78 -11.41 9.19
N VAL A 28 6.07 -12.62 8.72
CA VAL A 28 5.43 -13.22 7.54
C VAL A 28 3.97 -13.52 7.87
N GLU A 29 3.02 -12.87 7.19
CA GLU A 29 1.58 -13.02 7.47
C GLU A 29 1.04 -14.40 7.08
N TYR A 30 1.41 -14.88 5.90
CA TYR A 30 1.16 -16.24 5.43
C TYR A 30 2.15 -16.63 4.33
N LYS A 31 2.36 -17.92 4.19
CA LYS A 31 3.28 -18.45 3.18
C LYS A 31 2.64 -18.45 1.81
N ILE A 32 3.43 -18.06 0.81
CA ILE A 32 3.09 -18.15 -0.62
C ILE A 32 4.06 -19.16 -1.23
N GLU A 33 3.52 -20.17 -1.87
CA GLU A 33 4.32 -21.18 -2.56
C GLU A 33 5.14 -20.52 -3.69
N GLY A 34 6.40 -20.91 -3.84
CA GLY A 34 7.32 -20.37 -4.85
C GLY A 34 8.06 -19.09 -4.41
N LEU A 35 7.79 -18.52 -3.24
CA LEU A 35 8.51 -17.37 -2.70
C LEU A 35 9.49 -17.78 -1.59
N ASN A 36 10.66 -17.13 -1.57
CA ASN A 36 11.62 -17.21 -0.48
C ASN A 36 11.28 -16.17 0.59
N GLN A 37 10.46 -16.54 1.58
CA GLN A 37 10.00 -15.61 2.62
C GLN A 37 10.86 -15.76 3.89
N ILE A 38 11.52 -14.65 4.26
CA ILE A 38 12.41 -14.55 5.43
C ILE A 38 11.71 -13.69 6.48
N GLN A 39 11.68 -14.14 7.71
CA GLN A 39 11.17 -13.36 8.83
C GLN A 39 12.32 -12.77 9.64
N THR A 40 12.23 -11.50 10.01
CA THR A 40 13.15 -10.87 10.95
C THR A 40 13.18 -11.62 12.29
N ASN A 41 14.30 -11.58 12.98
CA ASN A 41 14.44 -12.22 14.27
C ASN A 41 15.39 -11.43 15.17
N GLN A 42 14.83 -10.80 16.21
CA GLN A 42 15.63 -10.00 17.14
C GLN A 42 16.64 -10.80 17.94
N ALA A 43 16.34 -12.07 18.29
CA ALA A 43 17.25 -12.91 19.06
C ALA A 43 18.54 -13.27 18.30
N THR A 44 18.48 -13.29 16.97
CA THR A 44 19.63 -13.55 16.08
C THR A 44 20.14 -12.28 15.39
N GLU A 45 19.63 -11.13 15.79
CA GLU A 45 19.95 -9.82 15.18
C GLU A 45 19.67 -9.77 13.66
N LEU A 46 18.74 -10.58 13.16
CA LEU A 46 18.30 -10.53 11.78
C LEU A 46 17.32 -9.38 11.60
N THR A 47 17.86 -8.19 11.33
CA THR A 47 17.11 -6.97 11.04
C THR A 47 16.74 -6.88 9.55
N PHE A 48 15.86 -5.92 9.18
CA PHE A 48 15.55 -5.61 7.78
C PHE A 48 16.82 -5.27 6.99
N ALA A 49 17.67 -4.39 7.49
CA ALA A 49 18.92 -3.98 6.84
C ALA A 49 19.87 -5.17 6.62
N ARG A 50 20.07 -5.99 7.66
CA ARG A 50 20.99 -7.14 7.60
C ARG A 50 20.48 -8.21 6.63
N GLY A 51 19.18 -8.51 6.68
CA GLY A 51 18.56 -9.47 5.77
C GLY A 51 18.55 -8.99 4.33
N LEU A 52 18.17 -7.74 4.08
CA LEU A 52 18.16 -7.15 2.74
C LEU A 52 19.56 -7.14 2.11
N ARG A 53 20.60 -6.80 2.89
CA ARG A 53 22.00 -6.86 2.44
C ARG A 53 22.44 -8.27 2.00
N SER A 54 21.88 -9.29 2.60
CA SER A 54 22.13 -10.68 2.21
C SER A 54 21.32 -11.10 0.99
N ILE A 55 20.07 -10.67 0.92
CA ILE A 55 19.13 -10.97 -0.18
C ILE A 55 19.66 -10.45 -1.51
N VAL A 56 20.11 -9.19 -1.59
CA VAL A 56 20.61 -8.58 -2.85
C VAL A 56 21.85 -9.26 -3.42
N ARG A 57 22.56 -10.10 -2.63
CA ARG A 57 23.68 -10.91 -3.12
C ARG A 57 23.27 -12.26 -3.68
N GLN A 58 22.00 -12.59 -3.62
CA GLN A 58 21.46 -13.89 -4.08
C GLN A 58 20.78 -13.77 -5.43
N ASP A 59 21.06 -12.66 -6.14
CA ASP A 59 20.53 -12.37 -7.49
C ASP A 59 18.99 -12.53 -7.57
N PRO A 60 18.23 -11.81 -6.71
CA PRO A 60 16.78 -11.85 -6.77
C PRO A 60 16.27 -10.95 -7.91
N ASP A 61 15.23 -11.39 -8.63
CA ASP A 61 14.53 -10.54 -9.60
C ASP A 61 13.60 -9.56 -8.92
N VAL A 62 12.94 -10.02 -7.84
CA VAL A 62 11.96 -9.24 -7.08
C VAL A 62 12.25 -9.34 -5.59
N VAL A 63 12.29 -8.21 -4.94
CA VAL A 63 12.51 -8.11 -3.49
C VAL A 63 11.32 -7.43 -2.83
N LEU A 64 10.80 -8.00 -1.74
CA LEU A 64 9.89 -7.32 -0.85
C LEU A 64 10.58 -7.06 0.50
N VAL A 65 10.70 -5.80 0.86
CA VAL A 65 11.04 -5.38 2.22
C VAL A 65 9.74 -4.99 2.93
N GLY A 66 9.37 -5.73 3.96
CA GLY A 66 8.09 -5.54 4.66
C GLY A 66 7.81 -4.09 5.00
N GLU A 67 8.81 -3.38 5.50
CA GLU A 67 8.75 -1.93 5.70
C GLU A 67 10.14 -1.29 5.77
N ILE A 68 10.22 -0.01 5.43
CA ILE A 68 11.39 0.84 5.62
C ILE A 68 11.13 1.76 6.82
N ARG A 69 11.89 1.55 7.91
CA ARG A 69 11.79 2.31 9.16
C ARG A 69 13.00 3.20 9.43
N ASP A 70 14.14 2.86 8.86
CA ASP A 70 15.43 3.48 9.16
C ASP A 70 16.21 3.79 7.89
N ARG A 71 17.19 4.69 8.04
CA ARG A 71 18.05 5.15 6.96
C ARG A 71 18.84 4.03 6.32
N GLU A 72 19.39 3.12 7.12
CA GLU A 72 20.22 2.02 6.63
C GLU A 72 19.45 1.11 5.67
N THR A 73 18.23 0.71 6.07
CA THR A 73 17.34 -0.09 5.21
C THR A 73 16.96 0.67 3.93
N ALA A 74 16.67 1.97 4.04
CA ALA A 74 16.35 2.81 2.89
C ALA A 74 17.50 2.92 1.90
N GLU A 75 18.73 3.14 2.37
CA GLU A 75 19.94 3.23 1.52
C GLU A 75 20.20 1.90 0.78
N ILE A 76 20.05 0.76 1.45
CA ILE A 76 20.25 -0.56 0.82
C ILE A 76 19.16 -0.79 -0.24
N ALA A 77 17.89 -0.46 0.07
CA ALA A 77 16.77 -0.62 -0.85
C ALA A 77 16.93 0.22 -2.12
N VAL A 78 17.31 1.49 -1.98
CA VAL A 78 17.56 2.39 -3.11
C VAL A 78 18.74 1.89 -3.96
N ASN A 79 19.83 1.46 -3.34
CA ASN A 79 20.98 0.89 -4.06
C ASN A 79 20.63 -0.40 -4.80
N ALA A 80 19.78 -1.26 -4.23
CA ALA A 80 19.27 -2.46 -4.91
C ALA A 80 18.43 -2.07 -6.13
N ALA A 81 17.55 -1.08 -6.02
CA ALA A 81 16.77 -0.58 -7.14
C ALA A 81 17.64 0.01 -8.27
N LEU A 82 18.72 0.75 -7.92
CA LEU A 82 19.70 1.27 -8.90
C LEU A 82 20.41 0.16 -9.69
N THR A 83 20.59 -1.00 -9.09
CA THR A 83 21.23 -2.15 -9.74
C THR A 83 20.25 -3.05 -10.50
N GLY A 84 18.99 -2.60 -10.68
CA GLY A 84 18.01 -3.25 -11.55
C GLY A 84 17.01 -4.18 -10.86
N HIS A 85 17.08 -4.33 -9.53
CA HIS A 85 16.12 -5.16 -8.81
C HIS A 85 14.75 -4.46 -8.71
N LEU A 86 13.68 -5.20 -8.98
CA LEU A 86 12.33 -4.72 -8.71
C LEU A 86 12.05 -4.83 -7.20
N LEU A 87 11.99 -3.69 -6.52
CA LEU A 87 11.82 -3.66 -5.06
C LEU A 87 10.45 -3.11 -4.67
N PHE A 88 9.76 -3.84 -3.81
CA PHE A 88 8.53 -3.43 -3.14
C PHE A 88 8.79 -3.19 -1.66
N SER A 89 8.13 -2.19 -1.10
CA SER A 89 8.17 -1.98 0.35
C SER A 89 6.91 -1.28 0.84
N THR A 90 6.73 -1.25 2.17
CA THR A 90 5.75 -0.36 2.79
C THR A 90 6.44 0.78 3.52
N PHE A 91 5.71 1.88 3.61
CA PHE A 91 6.15 3.06 4.33
C PHE A 91 5.02 3.59 5.22
N HIS A 92 5.35 4.16 6.37
CA HIS A 92 4.38 4.75 7.26
C HIS A 92 4.21 6.24 6.94
N SER A 93 3.33 6.55 5.97
CA SER A 93 2.91 7.91 5.62
C SER A 93 1.39 8.01 5.57
N ASN A 94 0.87 9.24 5.60
CA ASN A 94 -0.57 9.47 5.56
C ASN A 94 -1.14 9.41 4.14
N ASP A 95 -0.36 9.82 3.15
CA ASP A 95 -0.70 9.91 1.73
C ASP A 95 0.55 9.67 0.87
N ALA A 96 0.39 9.63 -0.45
CA ALA A 96 1.50 9.39 -1.37
C ALA A 96 2.49 10.57 -1.39
N ALA A 97 1.99 11.78 -1.39
CA ALA A 97 2.81 13.00 -1.52
C ALA A 97 3.77 13.19 -0.33
N THR A 98 3.33 12.90 0.90
CA THR A 98 4.17 13.03 2.11
C THR A 98 5.24 11.95 2.24
N THR A 99 5.23 10.92 1.42
CA THR A 99 6.24 9.86 1.44
C THR A 99 7.61 10.36 0.98
N VAL A 100 7.66 11.17 -0.09
CA VAL A 100 8.93 11.67 -0.65
C VAL A 100 9.69 12.56 0.34
N PRO A 101 9.10 13.61 0.93
CA PRO A 101 9.77 14.39 1.97
C PRO A 101 10.33 13.53 3.11
N ARG A 102 9.61 12.51 3.55
CA ARG A 102 10.09 11.64 4.64
C ARG A 102 11.27 10.77 4.25
N LEU A 103 11.36 10.32 3.00
CA LEU A 103 12.54 9.63 2.49
C LEU A 103 13.75 10.57 2.42
N LEU A 104 13.54 11.84 2.04
CA LEU A 104 14.57 12.89 2.08
C LEU A 104 15.04 13.18 3.51
N ASP A 105 14.10 13.28 4.47
CA ASP A 105 14.40 13.47 5.90
C ASP A 105 15.21 12.30 6.50
N MET A 106 15.04 11.08 5.95
CA MET A 106 15.88 9.93 6.29
C MET A 106 17.29 10.01 5.70
N GLY A 107 17.60 11.04 4.91
CA GLY A 107 18.91 11.32 4.34
C GLY A 107 19.16 10.63 3.00
N ILE A 108 18.11 10.21 2.28
CA ILE A 108 18.25 9.69 0.92
C ILE A 108 18.39 10.87 -0.05
N GLU A 109 19.41 10.83 -0.90
CA GLU A 109 19.70 11.88 -1.87
C GLU A 109 18.56 12.04 -2.90
N PRO A 110 18.13 13.28 -3.22
CA PRO A 110 17.01 13.53 -4.13
C PRO A 110 17.16 12.87 -5.50
N PHE A 111 18.36 12.87 -6.06
CA PHE A 111 18.63 12.29 -7.39
C PHE A 111 18.49 10.76 -7.40
N LEU A 112 18.80 10.11 -6.26
CA LEU A 112 18.61 8.67 -6.11
C LEU A 112 17.12 8.31 -6.10
N LEU A 113 16.31 9.07 -5.36
CA LEU A 113 14.85 8.88 -5.36
C LEU A 113 14.24 9.14 -6.74
N ALA A 114 14.70 10.19 -7.42
CA ALA A 114 14.22 10.52 -8.76
C ALA A 114 14.50 9.41 -9.78
N SER A 115 15.61 8.67 -9.62
CA SER A 115 16.01 7.61 -10.55
C SER A 115 15.50 6.22 -10.19
N THR A 116 15.02 5.98 -8.95
CA THR A 116 14.66 4.64 -8.48
C THR A 116 13.21 4.48 -8.06
N LEU A 117 12.57 5.59 -7.68
CA LEU A 117 11.19 5.57 -7.19
C LEU A 117 10.22 5.63 -8.37
N GLU A 118 9.59 4.51 -8.70
CA GLU A 118 8.67 4.37 -9.83
C GLU A 118 7.23 4.76 -9.45
N LEU A 119 6.76 4.26 -8.33
CA LEU A 119 5.35 4.39 -7.93
C LEU A 119 5.20 4.44 -6.41
N ILE A 120 4.42 5.39 -5.93
CA ILE A 120 3.93 5.42 -4.55
C ILE A 120 2.42 5.20 -4.56
N VAL A 121 1.96 4.24 -3.76
CA VAL A 121 0.54 3.94 -3.59
C VAL A 121 0.15 4.13 -2.13
N ALA A 122 -0.64 5.16 -1.83
CA ALA A 122 -1.28 5.27 -0.53
C ALA A 122 -2.64 4.57 -0.56
N GLN A 123 -2.90 3.76 0.47
CA GLN A 123 -4.09 2.90 0.55
C GLN A 123 -4.86 3.14 1.84
N ARG A 124 -6.18 3.21 1.72
CA ARG A 124 -7.13 3.20 2.84
C ARG A 124 -8.20 2.14 2.58
N LEU A 125 -8.71 1.54 3.63
CA LEU A 125 -9.84 0.61 3.54
C LEU A 125 -11.12 1.35 3.95
N ALA A 126 -12.10 1.36 3.06
CA ALA A 126 -13.46 1.79 3.34
C ALA A 126 -14.35 0.57 3.58
N ARG A 127 -15.35 0.71 4.46
CA ARG A 127 -16.37 -0.31 4.65
C ARG A 127 -17.30 -0.33 3.44
N THR A 128 -17.62 -1.53 2.93
CA THR A 128 -18.58 -1.72 1.84
C THR A 128 -19.99 -1.73 2.41
N ILE A 129 -20.90 -1.00 1.79
CA ILE A 129 -22.32 -1.00 2.19
C ILE A 129 -22.88 -2.40 1.92
N CYS A 130 -23.66 -2.93 2.86
CA CYS A 130 -24.30 -4.22 2.72
C CYS A 130 -25.37 -4.18 1.62
N ASP A 131 -25.21 -4.98 0.58
CA ASP A 131 -26.12 -4.99 -0.58
C ASP A 131 -27.55 -5.40 -0.21
N ALA A 132 -27.72 -6.26 0.79
CA ALA A 132 -29.04 -6.73 1.23
C ALA A 132 -29.88 -5.65 1.93
N CYS A 133 -29.25 -4.57 2.46
CA CYS A 133 -29.98 -3.49 3.13
C CYS A 133 -29.58 -2.10 2.63
N LYS A 134 -28.96 -2.03 1.46
CA LYS A 134 -28.58 -0.78 0.80
C LYS A 134 -29.81 -0.02 0.33
N VAL A 135 -29.88 1.26 0.72
CA VAL A 135 -30.91 2.19 0.26
C VAL A 135 -30.26 3.45 -0.29
N SER A 136 -30.89 4.03 -1.30
CA SER A 136 -30.47 5.32 -1.85
C SER A 136 -31.12 6.48 -1.08
N TYR A 137 -30.44 7.59 -1.02
CA TYR A 137 -31.01 8.88 -0.59
C TYR A 137 -30.37 10.00 -1.40
N THR A 138 -31.10 11.08 -1.56
CA THR A 138 -30.68 12.22 -2.37
C THR A 138 -30.36 13.39 -1.48
N LEU A 139 -29.23 14.03 -1.71
CA LEU A 139 -28.84 15.29 -1.10
C LEU A 139 -28.81 16.40 -2.13
N SER A 140 -29.15 17.61 -1.74
CA SER A 140 -28.82 18.79 -2.53
C SER A 140 -27.29 18.98 -2.60
N VAL A 141 -26.81 19.65 -3.63
CA VAL A 141 -25.36 19.93 -3.73
C VAL A 141 -24.85 20.77 -2.56
N ALA A 142 -25.68 21.64 -1.98
CA ALA A 142 -25.31 22.42 -0.80
C ALA A 142 -25.06 21.51 0.41
N GLU A 143 -25.95 20.57 0.70
CA GLU A 143 -25.80 19.58 1.78
C GLU A 143 -24.59 18.67 1.54
N ALA A 144 -24.41 18.19 0.30
CA ALA A 144 -23.26 17.37 -0.05
C ALA A 144 -21.92 18.09 0.13
N ARG A 145 -21.85 19.39 -0.22
CA ARG A 145 -20.67 20.23 0.00
C ARG A 145 -20.33 20.42 1.48
N ALA A 146 -21.35 20.49 2.34
CA ALA A 146 -21.15 20.60 3.78
C ALA A 146 -20.52 19.33 4.40
N LEU A 147 -20.78 18.15 3.79
CA LEU A 147 -20.26 16.88 4.27
C LEU A 147 -18.83 16.57 3.79
N VAL A 148 -18.37 17.21 2.72
CA VAL A 148 -17.09 16.87 2.07
C VAL A 148 -16.15 18.06 2.08
N LYS A 149 -14.96 17.86 2.63
CA LYS A 149 -13.91 18.89 2.69
C LYS A 149 -13.30 19.26 1.32
N ALA A 150 -13.50 18.41 0.30
CA ALA A 150 -12.98 18.62 -1.06
C ALA A 150 -14.13 18.54 -2.10
N PRO A 151 -14.87 19.60 -2.35
CA PRO A 151 -16.06 19.60 -3.22
C PRO A 151 -15.76 19.50 -4.72
N GLY A 152 -14.49 19.37 -5.12
CA GLY A 152 -14.09 19.39 -6.53
C GLY A 152 -14.69 18.29 -7.41
N PHE A 153 -15.17 17.19 -6.83
CA PHE A 153 -15.85 16.11 -7.57
C PHE A 153 -17.33 16.43 -7.87
N LEU A 154 -17.90 17.46 -7.23
CA LEU A 154 -19.28 17.87 -7.48
C LEU A 154 -19.30 18.81 -8.68
N ALA A 155 -19.78 18.33 -9.83
CA ALA A 155 -19.91 19.14 -11.02
C ALA A 155 -20.76 20.39 -10.73
N ARG A 156 -20.35 21.56 -11.26
CA ARG A 156 -21.03 22.84 -11.04
C ARG A 156 -22.47 22.83 -11.52
N SER A 157 -22.81 21.97 -12.49
CA SER A 157 -24.14 21.82 -13.09
C SER A 157 -25.09 20.88 -12.37
N GLN A 158 -24.60 20.10 -11.39
CA GLN A 158 -25.45 19.16 -10.65
C GLN A 158 -26.32 19.88 -9.62
N LYS A 159 -27.62 19.58 -9.60
CA LYS A 159 -28.57 20.07 -8.57
C LYS A 159 -28.65 19.18 -7.34
N SER A 160 -28.43 17.89 -7.50
CA SER A 160 -28.49 16.89 -6.44
C SER A 160 -27.54 15.74 -6.71
N ILE A 161 -27.21 14.98 -5.66
CA ILE A 161 -26.40 13.79 -5.71
C ILE A 161 -27.11 12.64 -5.01
N THR A 162 -27.14 11.47 -5.61
CA THR A 162 -27.65 10.25 -4.99
C THR A 162 -26.54 9.53 -4.28
N LEU A 163 -26.71 9.29 -2.99
CA LEU A 163 -25.82 8.52 -2.14
C LEU A 163 -26.53 7.27 -1.65
N TYR A 164 -25.75 6.35 -1.04
CA TYR A 164 -26.24 5.10 -0.52
C TYR A 164 -25.83 4.91 0.94
N LYS A 165 -26.68 4.24 1.72
CA LYS A 165 -26.39 3.81 3.10
C LYS A 165 -27.00 2.44 3.36
N GLY A 166 -26.43 1.69 4.30
CA GLY A 166 -27.03 0.47 4.82
C GLY A 166 -27.97 0.80 5.97
N GLN A 167 -29.18 0.23 5.96
CA GLN A 167 -30.15 0.38 7.06
C GLN A 167 -29.86 -0.56 8.23
N GLY A 168 -29.05 -1.60 7.99
CA GLY A 168 -28.83 -2.69 8.93
C GLY A 168 -29.81 -3.86 8.67
N CYS A 169 -29.31 -5.08 8.69
CA CYS A 169 -30.08 -6.30 8.54
C CYS A 169 -29.39 -7.47 9.26
N ALA A 170 -30.01 -8.64 9.29
CA ALA A 170 -29.43 -9.83 9.91
C ALA A 170 -28.06 -10.22 9.28
N LEU A 171 -27.91 -10.10 7.95
CA LEU A 171 -26.67 -10.45 7.24
C LEU A 171 -25.48 -9.56 7.60
N CYS A 172 -25.69 -8.33 7.98
CA CYS A 172 -24.63 -7.40 8.42
C CYS A 172 -24.66 -7.16 9.94
N HIS A 173 -25.40 -7.95 10.69
CA HIS A 173 -25.57 -7.84 12.15
C HIS A 173 -25.93 -6.41 12.59
N GLY A 174 -26.84 -5.77 11.86
CA GLY A 174 -27.33 -4.42 12.15
C GLY A 174 -26.39 -3.29 11.77
N SER A 175 -25.15 -3.57 11.33
CA SER A 175 -24.12 -2.54 11.07
C SER A 175 -24.35 -1.72 9.80
N GLY A 176 -25.13 -2.21 8.85
CA GLY A 176 -25.29 -1.61 7.51
C GLY A 176 -24.11 -1.83 6.57
N TYR A 177 -23.05 -2.50 7.01
CA TYR A 177 -21.82 -2.72 6.24
C TYR A 177 -21.41 -4.19 6.23
N ARG A 178 -20.83 -4.65 5.12
CA ARG A 178 -20.30 -6.00 4.97
C ARG A 178 -19.08 -6.00 4.06
N GLY A 179 -17.91 -6.33 4.64
CA GLY A 179 -16.65 -6.31 3.93
C GLY A 179 -15.99 -4.92 3.89
N ARG A 180 -14.89 -4.84 3.17
CA ARG A 180 -14.08 -3.64 2.98
C ARG A 180 -13.56 -3.60 1.56
N THR A 181 -13.37 -2.40 1.01
CA THR A 181 -12.73 -2.14 -0.28
C THR A 181 -11.55 -1.20 -0.12
N GLY A 182 -10.56 -1.32 -0.99
CA GLY A 182 -9.42 -0.41 -1.04
C GLY A 182 -9.78 0.89 -1.76
N ILE A 183 -9.32 2.01 -1.20
CA ILE A 183 -9.26 3.30 -1.87
C ILE A 183 -7.77 3.62 -2.03
N PHE A 184 -7.38 3.96 -3.25
CA PHE A 184 -5.98 4.14 -3.62
C PHE A 184 -5.73 5.56 -4.12
N GLU A 185 -4.65 6.14 -3.63
CA GLU A 185 -4.00 7.32 -4.20
C GLU A 185 -2.70 6.84 -4.83
N MET A 186 -2.45 7.18 -6.08
CA MET A 186 -1.27 6.74 -6.81
C MET A 186 -0.49 7.96 -7.31
N MET A 187 0.82 7.95 -7.06
CA MET A 187 1.76 8.94 -7.57
C MET A 187 2.84 8.20 -8.35
N HIS A 188 2.81 8.36 -9.66
CA HIS A 188 3.80 7.82 -10.58
C HIS A 188 4.91 8.83 -10.82
N ASN A 189 6.16 8.40 -10.76
CA ASN A 189 7.32 9.22 -11.10
C ASN A 189 7.55 9.14 -12.61
N THR A 190 7.57 10.29 -13.28
CA THR A 190 7.73 10.42 -14.76
C THR A 190 8.89 11.33 -15.11
#